data_31cfcbf7863ef1606798b40c30cf9d96
#
_entry.id   31cfcbf7863ef1606798b40c30cf9d96
#
_cell.length_a   1.000
_cell.length_b   1.000
_cell.length_c   1.000
_cell.angle_alpha   90.00
_cell.angle_beta   90.00
_cell.angle_gamma   90.00
#
_symmetry.space_group_name_H-M   'P 1'
#
loop_
_entity.id
_entity.type
_entity.pdbx_description
1 polymer ?
#
loop_
_entity_poly.entity_id
_entity_poly.type
_entity_poly.pdbx_seq_one_letter_code
_entity_poly.pdbx_strand_id
1 'polypeptide(L)' 'MEDKVLICQDCGKEFVWTLRQQQFYQQKGFQEPKRCPVCREKRRANQVRR' A
#
# COMPACT_ATOMS: atom_id res chain seq x y z
N MET A 1 14.09 -9.83 -7.57
CA MET A 1 12.90 -9.09 -7.15
C MET A 1 12.69 -7.89 -8.01
N GLU A 2 11.46 -7.58 -8.31
CA GLU A 2 11.13 -6.50 -9.23
C GLU A 2 9.96 -5.73 -8.68
N ASP A 3 9.76 -4.54 -9.25
CA ASP A 3 8.58 -3.77 -8.91
C ASP A 3 7.34 -4.56 -9.30
N LYS A 4 6.30 -4.43 -8.51
CA LYS A 4 5.05 -5.11 -8.78
C LYS A 4 3.94 -4.11 -9.00
N VAL A 5 2.97 -4.50 -9.80
CA VAL A 5 1.77 -3.70 -10.01
C VAL A 5 0.65 -4.36 -9.22
N LEU A 6 0.06 -3.59 -8.33
CA LEU A 6 -1.03 -4.08 -7.50
C LEU A 6 -2.29 -3.29 -7.79
N ILE A 7 -3.41 -3.87 -7.41
CA ILE A 7 -4.71 -3.23 -7.63
C ILE A 7 -5.26 -2.81 -6.27
N CYS A 8 -5.58 -1.53 -6.16
CA CYS A 8 -6.17 -1.01 -4.93
C CYS A 8 -7.55 -1.63 -4.73
N GLN A 9 -7.80 -2.16 -3.55
CA GLN A 9 -9.09 -2.78 -3.29
C GLN A 9 -10.18 -1.75 -3.01
N ASP A 10 -9.82 -0.50 -2.80
CA ASP A 10 -10.80 0.55 -2.52
C ASP A 10 -11.23 1.28 -3.77
N CYS A 11 -10.27 1.73 -4.56
CA CYS A 11 -10.58 2.52 -5.75
C CYS A 11 -10.41 1.74 -7.06
N GLY A 12 -9.78 0.58 -6.99
CA GLY A 12 -9.63 -0.27 -8.16
C GLY A 12 -8.55 0.18 -9.12
N LYS A 13 -7.75 1.16 -8.74
CA LYS A 13 -6.68 1.64 -9.61
C LYS A 13 -5.40 0.87 -9.38
N GLU A 14 -4.60 0.82 -10.42
CA GLU A 14 -3.30 0.17 -10.32
C GLU A 14 -2.30 1.10 -9.64
N PHE A 15 -1.42 0.51 -8.88
CA PHE A 15 -0.32 1.26 -8.29
C PHE A 15 0.91 0.37 -8.27
N VAL A 16 2.08 1.01 -8.30
CA VAL A 16 3.35 0.30 -8.36
C VAL A 16 3.89 0.11 -6.95
N TRP A 17 4.23 -1.13 -6.64
CA TRP A 17 4.85 -1.48 -5.36
C TRP A 17 6.32 -1.75 -5.67
N THR A 18 7.16 -0.74 -5.43
CA THR A 18 8.56 -0.78 -5.84
C THR A 18 9.35 -1.80 -5.04
N LEU A 19 10.48 -2.17 -5.60
CA LEU A 19 11.37 -3.10 -4.92
C LEU A 19 11.80 -2.56 -3.56
N ARG A 20 12.07 -1.28 -3.48
CA ARG A 20 12.46 -0.67 -2.22
C ARG A 20 11.37 -0.83 -1.17
N GLN A 21 10.14 -0.59 -1.57
CA GLN A 21 9.01 -0.76 -0.66
C GLN A 21 8.84 -2.22 -0.26
N GLN A 22 9.06 -3.12 -1.18
CA GLN A 22 8.98 -4.54 -0.87
C GLN A 22 10.00 -4.92 0.20
N GLN A 23 11.21 -4.40 0.07
CA GLN A 23 12.25 -4.68 1.06
C GLN A 23 11.89 -4.09 2.41
N PHE A 24 11.35 -2.88 2.41
CA PHE A 24 10.94 -2.24 3.66
C PHE A 24 9.86 -3.06 4.36
N TYR A 25 8.87 -3.51 3.59
CA TYR A 25 7.80 -4.32 4.16
C TYR A 25 8.34 -5.62 4.71
N GLN A 26 9.29 -6.20 4.01
CA GLN A 26 9.87 -7.46 4.45
C GLN A 26 10.63 -7.29 5.76
N GLN A 27 11.37 -6.20 5.89
CA GLN A 27 12.11 -5.93 7.10
C GLN A 27 11.20 -5.73 8.29
N LYS A 28 10.07 -5.09 8.06
CA LYS A 28 9.12 -4.79 9.13
C LYS A 28 8.16 -5.95 9.39
N GLY A 29 8.19 -6.97 8.55
CA GLY A 29 7.26 -8.06 8.69
C GLY A 29 5.86 -7.69 8.26
N PHE A 30 5.71 -6.65 7.43
CA PHE A 30 4.41 -6.23 6.93
C PHE A 30 4.03 -7.08 5.74
N GLN A 31 2.74 -7.14 5.50
CA GLN A 31 2.23 -7.84 4.34
C GLN A 31 2.08 -6.88 3.18
N GLU A 32 1.83 -7.46 2.01
CA GLU A 32 1.63 -6.71 0.80
C GLU A 32 0.50 -5.71 0.98
N PRO A 33 0.69 -4.44 0.55
CA PRO A 33 -0.36 -3.45 0.70
C PRO A 33 -1.52 -3.76 -0.24
N LYS A 34 -2.73 -3.47 0.22
CA LYS A 34 -3.94 -3.73 -0.57
C LYS A 34 -4.57 -2.44 -1.07
N ARG A 35 -4.07 -1.31 -0.65
CA ARG A 35 -4.61 -0.02 -1.03
C ARG A 35 -3.51 0.85 -1.60
N CYS A 36 -3.85 1.67 -2.57
CA CYS A 36 -2.89 2.59 -3.13
C CYS A 36 -2.52 3.65 -2.10
N PRO A 37 -1.39 4.34 -2.30
CA PRO A 37 -0.95 5.33 -1.32
C PRO A 37 -1.98 6.42 -1.06
N VAL A 38 -2.73 6.79 -2.10
CA VAL A 38 -3.75 7.84 -1.94
C VAL A 38 -4.87 7.36 -1.02
N CYS A 39 -5.37 6.15 -1.25
CA CYS A 39 -6.43 5.60 -0.42
C CYS A 39 -5.96 5.34 0.99
N ARG A 40 -4.73 4.90 1.13
CA ARG A 40 -4.16 4.68 2.46
C ARG A 40 -4.13 5.96 3.26
N GLU A 41 -3.75 7.03 2.60
CA GLU A 41 -3.66 8.31 3.26
C GLU A 41 -5.05 8.84 3.60
N LYS A 42 -6.01 8.63 2.71
CA LYS A 42 -7.36 9.04 2.96
C LYS A 42 -7.96 8.33 4.16
N ARG A 43 -7.73 7.04 4.25
CA ARG A 43 -8.25 6.27 5.37
C ARG A 43 -7.61 6.72 6.67
N ARG A 44 -6.33 7.01 6.64
CA ARG A 44 -5.64 7.50 7.82
C ARG A 44 -6.23 8.83 8.27
N ALA A 45 -6.48 9.71 7.31
CA ALA A 45 -7.02 11.02 7.64
C ALA A 45 -8.45 10.93 8.17
N ASN A 46 -9.21 9.96 7.66
CA ASN A 46 -10.59 9.79 8.09
C ASN A 46 -10.74 8.91 9.31
N GLN A 47 -9.69 8.32 9.76
CA GLN A 47 -9.74 7.44 10.90
C GLN A 47 -9.86 8.27 12.13
N VAL A 48 -11.02 8.33 12.64
CA VAL A 48 -11.27 9.10 13.82
C VAL A 48 -11.05 8.20 14.99
N ARG A 49 -10.47 8.55 15.78
CA ARG A 49 -10.32 7.74 16.70
C ARG A 49 -11.03 7.90 17.70
N ARG A 50 -11.56 7.57 17.90
CA ARG A 50 -12.39 7.65 18.70
C ARG A 50 -12.21 7.54 19.69
#